data_63db4b1b6f7c42ec166165f7af34d638
#
_entry.id   63db4b1b6f7c42ec166165f7af34d638
#
_cell.length_a   1.000
_cell.length_b   1.000
_cell.length_c   1.000
_cell.angle_alpha   90.00
_cell.angle_beta   90.00
_cell.angle_gamma   90.00
#
_symmetry.space_group_name_H-M   'P 1'
#
loop_
_entity.id
_entity.type
_entity.pdbx_description
1 polymer ?
#
loop_
_entity_poly.entity_id
_entity_poly.type
_entity_poly.pdbx_seq_one_letter_code
_entity_poly.pdbx_strand_id
1 'polypeptide(L)'
;GYTYKCPHCDISLTYHKTKNHLRCHYCGYTVIKSDICPNCQEKSIDDYGLGTEKVEEFVKTLYPSYSVVRMDTDTTSKKGSHERIIKDIEAHKYDIIIGTQMIAKGLDFPNVTLVGVVNADESLNLPDFRSGENTFNLLTQVSGRAGRGNLKGKVIIQTFNPENKTLNFVKNADYMGNYTYEMGVRHMLSYPPYCYLVLIRVSSKDYDILSTEANKVVQYLRRSLNESSKVLGPTTASPFKVNNVFRFQIIIKYKFDENIKPAIDFIDKEYAMNRDISVDIDINPLRI
;
A
#
# COMPACT_ATOMS: atom_id res chain seq x y z
N GLY A 1 -2.40 22.45 4.69
CA GLY A 1 -1.83 22.32 6.02
C GLY A 1 -0.38 21.84 5.97
N TYR A 2 0.37 22.03 7.03
CA TYR A 2 1.76 21.55 7.12
C TYR A 2 1.77 20.05 7.48
N THR A 3 2.64 19.29 6.82
CA THR A 3 2.89 17.88 7.14
C THR A 3 4.38 17.67 7.35
N TYR A 4 4.77 17.03 8.45
CA TYR A 4 6.16 16.66 8.68
C TYR A 4 6.61 15.63 7.63
N LYS A 5 7.55 16.03 6.78
CA LYS A 5 8.16 15.16 5.78
C LYS A 5 9.56 14.73 6.21
N CYS A 6 9.98 13.55 5.78
CA CYS A 6 11.34 13.10 5.97
C CYS A 6 12.29 13.90 5.07
N PRO A 7 13.41 14.45 5.59
CA PRO A 7 14.37 15.17 4.75
C PRO A 7 15.11 14.26 3.75
N HIS A 8 15.20 12.96 4.04
CA HIS A 8 15.92 11.98 3.22
C HIS A 8 15.02 11.18 2.28
N CYS A 9 13.69 11.19 2.54
CA CYS A 9 12.72 10.42 1.79
C CYS A 9 11.52 11.30 1.44
N ASP A 10 10.92 11.07 0.28
CA ASP A 10 9.73 11.83 -0.12
C ASP A 10 8.47 11.18 0.46
N ILE A 11 8.39 11.12 1.78
CA ILE A 11 7.24 10.60 2.52
C ILE A 11 6.97 11.42 3.79
N SER A 12 5.74 11.39 4.24
CA SER A 12 5.36 11.91 5.55
C SER A 12 5.93 11.03 6.67
N LEU A 13 6.31 11.67 7.78
CA LEU A 13 6.74 10.96 8.98
C LEU A 13 5.51 10.39 9.72
N THR A 14 5.67 9.20 10.27
CA THR A 14 4.64 8.56 11.10
C THR A 14 4.88 8.89 12.57
N TYR A 15 3.83 9.31 13.26
CA TYR A 15 3.88 9.60 14.69
C TYR A 15 3.80 8.31 15.52
N HIS A 16 4.74 8.15 16.45
CA HIS A 16 4.80 7.08 17.45
C HIS A 16 4.57 7.67 18.83
N LYS A 17 3.36 7.50 19.34
CA LYS A 17 2.91 8.12 20.60
C LYS A 17 3.69 7.67 21.82
N THR A 18 4.01 6.37 21.91
CA THR A 18 4.77 5.77 23.04
C THR A 18 6.10 6.44 23.30
N LYS A 19 6.74 7.03 22.29
CA LYS A 19 8.03 7.71 22.41
C LYS A 19 7.96 9.19 22.03
N ASN A 20 6.76 9.72 21.80
CA ASN A 20 6.49 11.10 21.37
C ASN A 20 7.40 11.59 20.23
N HIS A 21 7.61 10.76 19.22
CA HIS A 21 8.44 11.10 18.06
C HIS A 21 7.78 10.74 16.74
N LEU A 22 8.18 11.48 15.72
CA LEU A 22 7.84 11.24 14.32
C LEU A 22 8.99 10.44 13.69
N ARG A 23 8.68 9.35 12.98
CA ARG A 23 9.67 8.45 12.37
C ARG A 23 9.40 8.19 10.89
N CYS A 24 10.47 8.13 10.12
CA CYS A 24 10.45 7.62 8.76
C CYS A 24 10.61 6.10 8.76
N HIS A 25 9.66 5.36 8.21
CA HIS A 25 9.73 3.90 8.12
C HIS A 25 10.69 3.38 7.05
N TYR A 26 11.23 4.25 6.17
CA TYR A 26 12.20 3.87 5.15
C TYR A 26 13.65 4.03 5.63
N CYS A 27 14.01 5.20 6.15
CA CYS A 27 15.41 5.49 6.54
C CYS A 27 15.63 5.51 8.06
N GLY A 28 14.58 5.41 8.86
CA GLY A 28 14.69 5.46 10.32
C GLY A 28 14.88 6.87 10.90
N TYR A 29 14.92 7.93 10.09
CA TYR A 29 15.01 9.30 10.58
C TYR A 29 13.92 9.58 11.60
N THR A 30 14.27 10.22 12.71
CA THR A 30 13.34 10.56 13.81
C THR A 30 13.48 12.02 14.20
N VAL A 31 12.36 12.64 14.57
CA VAL A 31 12.29 13.98 15.12
C VAL A 31 11.22 14.03 16.20
N ILE A 32 11.42 14.83 17.22
CA ILE A 32 10.42 15.04 18.29
C ILE A 32 9.24 15.79 17.69
N LYS A 33 8.02 15.32 17.98
CA LYS A 33 6.80 16.03 17.57
C LYS A 33 6.70 17.35 18.30
N SER A 34 6.47 18.44 17.57
CA SER A 34 6.08 19.73 18.14
C SER A 34 4.59 19.95 17.88
N ASP A 35 3.88 20.48 18.86
CA ASP A 35 2.47 20.91 18.68
C ASP A 35 2.37 22.26 17.96
N ILE A 36 3.49 22.95 17.82
CA ILE A 36 3.58 24.24 17.12
C ILE A 36 3.92 23.96 15.65
N CYS A 37 3.10 24.46 14.76
CA CYS A 37 3.34 24.38 13.33
C CYS A 37 4.59 25.19 12.94
N PRO A 38 5.62 24.58 12.30
CA PRO A 38 6.81 25.33 11.89
C PRO A 38 6.52 26.41 10.85
N ASN A 39 5.38 26.30 10.14
CA ASN A 39 5.05 27.23 9.05
C ASN A 39 4.23 28.44 9.52
N CYS A 40 3.21 28.25 10.39
CA CYS A 40 2.37 29.33 10.88
C CYS A 40 2.59 29.68 12.35
N GLN A 41 3.44 28.96 13.07
CA GLN A 41 3.77 29.18 14.49
C GLN A 41 2.60 28.98 15.48
N GLU A 42 1.48 28.47 15.02
CA GLU A 42 0.30 28.20 15.85
C GLU A 42 0.27 26.77 16.37
N LYS A 43 -0.45 26.52 17.46
CA LYS A 43 -0.76 25.18 17.97
C LYS A 43 -1.89 24.58 17.12
N SER A 44 -1.53 24.04 15.95
CA SER A 44 -2.51 23.54 14.97
C SER A 44 -2.09 22.21 14.34
N ILE A 45 -1.09 21.52 14.90
CA ILE A 45 -0.67 20.22 14.39
C ILE A 45 -1.41 19.12 15.11
N ASP A 46 -2.46 18.63 14.48
CA ASP A 46 -3.19 17.45 14.91
C ASP A 46 -2.56 16.17 14.34
N ASP A 47 -2.76 15.08 15.07
CA ASP A 47 -2.40 13.74 14.60
C ASP A 47 -3.39 13.31 13.51
N TYR A 48 -3.02 13.54 12.26
CA TYR A 48 -3.82 13.10 11.12
C TYR A 48 -3.45 11.63 10.83
N GLY A 49 -4.45 10.78 10.94
CA GLY A 49 -4.34 9.34 10.67
C GLY A 49 -5.02 8.50 11.75
N LEU A 50 -5.84 7.56 11.32
CA LEU A 50 -6.47 6.58 12.20
C LEU A 50 -5.53 5.39 12.38
N GLY A 51 -4.38 5.63 13.02
CA GLY A 51 -3.52 4.52 13.46
C GLY A 51 -4.26 3.62 14.46
N THR A 52 -3.94 2.34 14.48
CA THR A 52 -4.55 1.34 15.39
C THR A 52 -4.47 1.77 16.85
N GLU A 53 -3.42 2.47 17.25
CA GLU A 53 -3.22 3.00 18.60
C GLU A 53 -4.28 4.05 18.97
N LYS A 54 -4.57 4.97 18.06
CA LYS A 54 -5.59 6.01 18.27
C LYS A 54 -7.01 5.41 18.30
N VAL A 55 -7.26 4.42 17.45
CA VAL A 55 -8.54 3.67 17.47
C VAL A 55 -8.69 2.93 18.80
N GLU A 56 -7.63 2.29 19.30
CA GLU A 56 -7.63 1.58 20.59
C GLU A 56 -7.98 2.52 21.75
N GLU A 57 -7.34 3.70 21.81
CA GLU A 57 -7.63 4.70 22.86
C GLU A 57 -9.07 5.20 22.79
N PHE A 58 -9.54 5.51 21.60
CA PHE A 58 -10.90 5.97 21.38
C PHE A 58 -11.93 4.92 21.81
N VAL A 59 -11.71 3.66 21.42
CA VAL A 59 -12.58 2.54 21.80
C VAL A 59 -12.56 2.30 23.31
N LYS A 60 -11.39 2.33 23.97
CA LYS A 60 -11.28 2.20 25.44
C LYS A 60 -11.98 3.33 26.18
N THR A 61 -11.98 4.53 25.62
CA THR A 61 -12.68 5.70 26.19
C THR A 61 -14.21 5.56 26.07
N LEU A 62 -14.68 5.11 24.91
CA LEU A 62 -16.12 4.92 24.67
C LEU A 62 -16.70 3.70 25.39
N TYR A 63 -15.90 2.65 25.55
CA TYR A 63 -16.33 1.36 26.08
C TYR A 63 -15.40 0.88 27.20
N PRO A 64 -15.32 1.59 28.35
CA PRO A 64 -14.35 1.30 29.41
C PRO A 64 -14.54 -0.05 30.11
N SER A 65 -15.75 -0.65 30.01
CA SER A 65 -16.06 -1.97 30.58
C SER A 65 -15.67 -3.15 29.67
N TYR A 66 -15.25 -2.89 28.41
CA TYR A 66 -14.89 -3.94 27.48
C TYR A 66 -13.38 -4.15 27.40
N SER A 67 -12.99 -5.41 27.29
CA SER A 67 -11.59 -5.79 27.10
C SER A 67 -11.20 -5.60 25.63
N VAL A 68 -10.13 -4.81 25.40
CA VAL A 68 -9.66 -4.44 24.07
C VAL A 68 -8.26 -4.97 23.83
N VAL A 69 -8.01 -5.59 22.70
CA VAL A 69 -6.66 -5.98 22.24
C VAL A 69 -6.34 -5.38 20.90
N ARG A 70 -5.08 -4.92 20.76
CA ARG A 70 -4.52 -4.45 19.49
C ARG A 70 -3.56 -5.48 18.91
N MET A 71 -3.71 -5.75 17.60
CA MET A 71 -2.90 -6.68 16.84
C MET A 71 -2.42 -6.04 15.54
N ASP A 72 -1.22 -5.52 15.57
CA ASP A 72 -0.52 -4.87 14.47
C ASP A 72 0.98 -5.21 14.49
N THR A 73 1.74 -4.65 13.57
CA THR A 73 3.19 -4.90 13.44
C THR A 73 3.95 -4.53 14.73
N ASP A 74 3.53 -3.46 15.42
CA ASP A 74 4.22 -3.00 16.64
C ASP A 74 3.97 -3.95 17.81
N THR A 75 2.73 -4.39 18.00
CA THR A 75 2.34 -5.30 19.10
C THR A 75 2.80 -6.74 18.86
N THR A 76 3.02 -7.13 17.61
CA THR A 76 3.41 -8.48 17.22
C THR A 76 4.90 -8.63 16.89
N SER A 77 5.70 -7.58 17.06
CA SER A 77 7.14 -7.57 16.72
C SER A 77 8.01 -8.52 17.54
N LYS A 78 7.62 -8.83 18.78
CA LYS A 78 8.34 -9.75 19.66
C LYS A 78 8.00 -11.21 19.32
N LYS A 79 9.01 -12.10 19.33
CA LYS A 79 8.84 -13.53 19.09
C LYS A 79 7.77 -14.10 20.03
N GLY A 80 6.78 -14.80 19.48
CA GLY A 80 5.69 -15.45 20.23
C GLY A 80 4.54 -14.52 20.67
N SER A 81 4.63 -13.19 20.46
CA SER A 81 3.55 -12.27 20.83
C SER A 81 2.28 -12.50 20.00
N HIS A 82 2.46 -12.76 18.70
CA HIS A 82 1.36 -13.05 17.79
C HIS A 82 0.56 -14.31 18.24
N GLU A 83 1.25 -15.42 18.50
CA GLU A 83 0.63 -16.67 18.93
C GLU A 83 -0.09 -16.52 20.28
N ARG A 84 0.51 -15.76 21.22
CA ARG A 84 -0.11 -15.48 22.51
C ARG A 84 -1.40 -14.70 22.36
N ILE A 85 -1.40 -13.62 21.55
CA ILE A 85 -2.60 -12.82 21.32
C ILE A 85 -3.71 -13.69 20.71
N ILE A 86 -3.40 -14.56 19.76
CA ILE A 86 -4.39 -15.47 19.15
C ILE A 86 -4.98 -16.40 20.20
N LYS A 87 -4.16 -17.07 21.02
CA LYS A 87 -4.63 -17.96 22.10
C LYS A 87 -5.52 -17.22 23.11
N ASP A 88 -5.19 -15.97 23.43
CA ASP A 88 -6.00 -15.16 24.34
C ASP A 88 -7.35 -14.75 23.71
N ILE A 89 -7.40 -14.50 22.39
CA ILE A 89 -8.65 -14.26 21.67
C ILE A 89 -9.51 -15.54 21.60
N GLU A 90 -8.90 -16.68 21.27
CA GLU A 90 -9.58 -17.99 21.26
C GLU A 90 -10.15 -18.36 22.63
N ALA A 91 -9.48 -17.95 23.70
CA ALA A 91 -9.93 -18.11 25.08
C ALA A 91 -10.98 -17.06 25.52
N HIS A 92 -11.50 -16.24 24.58
CA HIS A 92 -12.50 -15.19 24.81
C HIS A 92 -12.11 -14.17 25.89
N LYS A 93 -10.80 -13.84 26.01
CA LYS A 93 -10.33 -12.84 26.96
C LYS A 93 -10.58 -11.39 26.50
N TYR A 94 -10.93 -11.21 25.25
CA TYR A 94 -11.13 -9.89 24.64
C TYR A 94 -12.49 -9.79 23.95
N ASP A 95 -13.16 -8.66 24.18
CA ASP A 95 -14.44 -8.32 23.57
C ASP A 95 -14.23 -7.58 22.22
N ILE A 96 -13.16 -6.81 22.10
CA ILE A 96 -12.88 -5.97 20.94
C ILE A 96 -11.44 -6.21 20.46
N ILE A 97 -11.32 -6.54 19.18
CA ILE A 97 -10.03 -6.75 18.50
C ILE A 97 -9.81 -5.60 17.51
N ILE A 98 -8.71 -4.89 17.63
CA ILE A 98 -8.32 -3.81 16.72
C ILE A 98 -7.05 -4.22 16.01
N GLY A 99 -6.99 -4.01 14.70
CA GLY A 99 -5.77 -4.30 13.95
C GLY A 99 -5.83 -3.87 12.50
N THR A 100 -4.77 -4.19 11.79
CA THR A 100 -4.62 -3.95 10.36
C THR A 100 -5.09 -5.16 9.55
N GLN A 101 -4.72 -5.24 8.28
CA GLN A 101 -5.00 -6.40 7.42
C GLN A 101 -4.52 -7.75 8.01
N MET A 102 -3.66 -7.73 9.02
CA MET A 102 -3.14 -8.91 9.69
C MET A 102 -4.26 -9.75 10.33
N ILE A 103 -5.29 -9.10 10.90
CA ILE A 103 -6.44 -9.81 11.51
C ILE A 103 -7.42 -10.38 10.46
N ALA A 104 -7.35 -9.89 9.22
CA ALA A 104 -8.20 -10.38 8.14
C ALA A 104 -7.72 -11.71 7.56
N LYS A 105 -6.43 -12.02 7.67
CA LYS A 105 -5.79 -13.18 7.02
C LYS A 105 -5.58 -14.33 8.01
N GLY A 106 -6.09 -15.51 7.66
CA GLY A 106 -5.71 -16.78 8.32
C GLY A 106 -6.24 -17.03 9.72
N LEU A 107 -6.95 -16.08 10.36
CA LEU A 107 -7.49 -16.24 11.70
C LEU A 107 -8.98 -16.59 11.61
N ASP A 108 -9.44 -17.54 12.43
CA ASP A 108 -10.84 -17.91 12.53
C ASP A 108 -11.38 -17.55 13.92
N PHE A 109 -12.32 -16.61 13.94
CA PHE A 109 -12.97 -16.15 15.18
C PHE A 109 -14.47 -16.41 15.08
N PRO A 110 -14.97 -17.56 15.57
CA PRO A 110 -16.36 -18.00 15.35
C PRO A 110 -17.42 -17.10 15.98
N ASN A 111 -17.06 -16.32 17.00
CA ASN A 111 -17.99 -15.50 17.77
C ASN A 111 -17.99 -14.00 17.42
N VAL A 112 -17.41 -13.63 16.30
CA VAL A 112 -17.43 -12.23 15.86
C VAL A 112 -18.80 -11.87 15.30
N THR A 113 -19.50 -10.95 15.97
CA THR A 113 -20.82 -10.46 15.58
C THR A 113 -20.77 -9.14 14.82
N LEU A 114 -19.70 -8.35 14.98
CA LEU A 114 -19.52 -7.07 14.33
C LEU A 114 -18.11 -6.95 13.75
N VAL A 115 -18.04 -6.52 12.49
CA VAL A 115 -16.78 -6.11 11.85
C VAL A 115 -16.90 -4.67 11.39
N GLY A 116 -15.97 -3.83 11.81
CA GLY A 116 -15.85 -2.44 11.39
C GLY A 116 -14.60 -2.21 10.53
N VAL A 117 -14.77 -1.66 9.33
CA VAL A 117 -13.68 -1.18 8.49
C VAL A 117 -13.68 0.34 8.55
N VAL A 118 -12.66 0.92 9.19
CA VAL A 118 -12.63 2.35 9.53
C VAL A 118 -12.26 3.24 8.34
N ASN A 119 -11.52 2.72 7.38
CA ASN A 119 -11.14 3.45 6.16
C ASN A 119 -10.92 2.47 5.02
N ALA A 120 -11.89 2.37 4.11
CA ALA A 120 -11.77 1.54 2.91
C ALA A 120 -11.07 2.27 1.76
N ASP A 121 -11.03 3.61 1.79
CA ASP A 121 -10.53 4.43 0.68
C ASP A 121 -9.02 4.34 0.52
N GLU A 122 -8.28 4.07 1.59
CA GLU A 122 -6.83 3.93 1.55
C GLU A 122 -6.39 2.86 0.55
N SER A 123 -7.01 1.68 0.59
CA SER A 123 -6.67 0.58 -0.33
C SER A 123 -7.23 0.80 -1.75
N LEU A 124 -8.38 1.46 -1.88
CA LEU A 124 -8.98 1.79 -3.18
C LEU A 124 -8.17 2.82 -3.97
N ASN A 125 -7.53 3.76 -3.28
CA ASN A 125 -6.81 4.88 -3.89
C ASN A 125 -5.31 4.60 -4.10
N LEU A 126 -4.85 3.38 -3.87
CA LEU A 126 -3.48 3.01 -4.22
C LEU A 126 -3.26 3.13 -5.73
N PRO A 127 -2.13 3.70 -6.18
CA PRO A 127 -1.83 3.84 -7.60
C PRO A 127 -1.36 2.52 -8.23
N ASP A 128 -2.22 1.51 -8.19
CA ASP A 128 -1.98 0.18 -8.75
C ASP A 128 -3.25 -0.30 -9.44
N PHE A 129 -3.12 -0.89 -10.63
CA PHE A 129 -4.26 -1.38 -11.40
C PHE A 129 -5.02 -2.53 -10.70
N ARG A 130 -4.44 -3.13 -9.68
CA ARG A 130 -5.06 -4.17 -8.84
C ARG A 130 -5.72 -3.63 -7.57
N SER A 131 -5.73 -2.32 -7.35
CA SER A 131 -6.25 -1.72 -6.11
C SER A 131 -7.70 -2.11 -5.85
N GLY A 132 -8.55 -2.09 -6.87
CA GLY A 132 -9.96 -2.53 -6.79
C GLY A 132 -10.07 -4.01 -6.41
N GLU A 133 -9.40 -4.90 -7.15
CA GLU A 133 -9.39 -6.34 -6.87
C GLU A 133 -8.87 -6.66 -5.47
N ASN A 134 -7.75 -6.04 -5.08
CA ASN A 134 -7.16 -6.26 -3.75
C ASN A 134 -8.09 -5.80 -2.64
N THR A 135 -8.77 -4.67 -2.83
CA THR A 135 -9.75 -4.15 -1.88
C THR A 135 -10.98 -5.05 -1.80
N PHE A 136 -11.52 -5.49 -2.94
CA PHE A 136 -12.62 -6.46 -2.98
C PHE A 136 -12.28 -7.73 -2.20
N ASN A 137 -11.11 -8.32 -2.47
CA ASN A 137 -10.66 -9.54 -1.80
C ASN A 137 -10.50 -9.34 -0.30
N LEU A 138 -9.87 -8.23 0.11
CA LEU A 138 -9.67 -7.90 1.52
C LEU A 138 -11.01 -7.72 2.25
N LEU A 139 -11.91 -6.90 1.70
CA LEU A 139 -13.19 -6.59 2.32
C LEU A 139 -14.11 -7.82 2.36
N THR A 140 -14.08 -8.67 1.33
CA THR A 140 -14.82 -9.94 1.32
C THR A 140 -14.30 -10.90 2.38
N GLN A 141 -12.97 -11.02 2.54
CA GLN A 141 -12.37 -11.83 3.61
C GLN A 141 -12.76 -11.34 4.99
N VAL A 142 -12.70 -10.02 5.22
CA VAL A 142 -13.08 -9.39 6.49
C VAL A 142 -14.58 -9.56 6.74
N SER A 143 -15.42 -9.36 5.74
CA SER A 143 -16.87 -9.52 5.83
C SER A 143 -17.26 -10.96 6.18
N GLY A 144 -16.55 -11.94 5.62
CA GLY A 144 -16.76 -13.35 5.94
C GLY A 144 -16.34 -13.76 7.36
N ARG A 145 -15.83 -12.87 8.19
CA ARG A 145 -15.52 -13.11 9.62
C ARG A 145 -16.73 -12.89 10.52
N ALA A 146 -17.61 -11.98 10.16
CA ALA A 146 -18.82 -11.73 10.94
C ALA A 146 -19.89 -12.81 10.71
N GLY A 147 -20.50 -13.27 11.80
CA GLY A 147 -21.66 -14.17 11.73
C GLY A 147 -21.33 -15.64 11.41
N ARG A 148 -20.15 -16.11 11.78
CA ARG A 148 -19.84 -17.54 11.74
C ARG A 148 -20.49 -18.25 12.93
N GLY A 149 -21.16 -19.33 12.66
CA GLY A 149 -21.93 -20.07 13.68
C GLY A 149 -23.40 -19.63 13.77
N ASN A 150 -24.00 -19.65 14.97
CA ASN A 150 -25.41 -19.34 15.18
C ASN A 150 -25.75 -17.85 15.34
N LEU A 151 -24.76 -16.97 15.32
CA LEU A 151 -24.96 -15.54 15.56
C LEU A 151 -25.00 -14.79 14.21
N LYS A 152 -25.97 -13.88 14.07
CA LYS A 152 -26.01 -12.99 12.90
C LYS A 152 -24.86 -11.98 12.98
N GLY A 153 -24.05 -11.92 11.94
CA GLY A 153 -22.97 -10.95 11.81
C GLY A 153 -23.40 -9.67 11.10
N LYS A 154 -22.81 -8.54 11.50
CA LYS A 154 -22.95 -7.26 10.84
C LYS A 154 -21.58 -6.74 10.41
N VAL A 155 -21.50 -6.17 9.20
CA VAL A 155 -20.30 -5.53 8.69
C VAL A 155 -20.60 -4.06 8.39
N ILE A 156 -19.75 -3.17 8.87
CA ILE A 156 -19.84 -1.73 8.61
C ILE A 156 -18.56 -1.29 7.95
N ILE A 157 -18.66 -0.71 6.75
CA ILE A 157 -17.53 -0.20 5.99
C ILE A 157 -17.67 1.32 5.90
N GLN A 158 -16.69 2.04 6.48
CA GLN A 158 -16.63 3.48 6.38
C GLN A 158 -15.84 3.89 5.13
N THR A 159 -16.40 4.83 4.36
CA THR A 159 -15.81 5.35 3.13
C THR A 159 -16.31 6.77 2.85
N PHE A 160 -15.50 7.56 2.15
CA PHE A 160 -15.90 8.86 1.58
C PHE A 160 -16.61 8.73 0.23
N ASN A 161 -16.51 7.55 -0.41
CA ASN A 161 -17.12 7.27 -1.71
C ASN A 161 -18.01 6.01 -1.66
N PRO A 162 -19.21 6.09 -1.06
CA PRO A 162 -20.12 4.95 -0.93
C PRO A 162 -20.64 4.40 -2.26
N GLU A 163 -20.59 5.20 -3.33
CA GLU A 163 -20.99 4.79 -4.69
C GLU A 163 -19.89 4.07 -5.48
N ASN A 164 -18.72 3.85 -4.85
CA ASN A 164 -17.63 3.10 -5.50
C ASN A 164 -18.10 1.70 -5.91
N LYS A 165 -17.86 1.33 -7.16
CA LYS A 165 -18.31 0.06 -7.74
C LYS A 165 -17.81 -1.16 -7.00
N THR A 166 -16.53 -1.15 -6.59
CA THR A 166 -15.92 -2.24 -5.82
C THR A 166 -16.64 -2.45 -4.49
N LEU A 167 -16.98 -1.37 -3.77
CA LEU A 167 -17.72 -1.45 -2.51
C LEU A 167 -19.14 -1.98 -2.73
N ASN A 168 -19.79 -1.61 -3.82
CA ASN A 168 -21.10 -2.15 -4.17
C ASN A 168 -21.05 -3.66 -4.46
N PHE A 169 -20.01 -4.15 -5.15
CA PHE A 169 -19.81 -5.58 -5.36
C PHE A 169 -19.55 -6.31 -4.04
N VAL A 170 -18.75 -5.74 -3.13
CA VAL A 170 -18.53 -6.30 -1.78
C VAL A 170 -19.84 -6.39 -1.01
N LYS A 171 -20.66 -5.33 -0.99
CA LYS A 171 -21.94 -5.26 -0.31
C LYS A 171 -22.90 -6.35 -0.77
N ASN A 172 -22.90 -6.66 -2.05
CA ASN A 172 -23.79 -7.65 -2.67
C ASN A 172 -23.17 -9.07 -2.75
N ALA A 173 -21.93 -9.25 -2.25
CA ALA A 173 -21.12 -10.46 -2.43
C ALA A 173 -21.03 -10.90 -3.90
N ASP A 174 -20.99 -9.92 -4.82
CA ASP A 174 -20.99 -10.14 -6.27
C ASP A 174 -19.57 -10.26 -6.82
N TYR A 175 -19.00 -11.44 -6.69
CA TYR A 175 -17.68 -11.75 -7.26
C TYR A 175 -17.66 -11.63 -8.78
N MET A 176 -18.69 -12.15 -9.46
CA MET A 176 -18.71 -12.17 -10.93
C MET A 176 -18.86 -10.76 -11.51
N GLY A 177 -19.66 -9.90 -10.88
CA GLY A 177 -19.77 -8.49 -11.25
C GLY A 177 -18.44 -7.76 -11.10
N ASN A 178 -17.75 -7.95 -9.96
CA ASN A 178 -16.43 -7.38 -9.74
C ASN A 178 -15.40 -7.88 -10.76
N TYR A 179 -15.36 -9.19 -11.00
CA TYR A 179 -14.47 -9.80 -12.00
C TYR A 179 -14.69 -9.20 -13.40
N THR A 180 -15.94 -9.16 -13.84
CA THR A 180 -16.30 -8.63 -15.16
C THR A 180 -15.92 -7.16 -15.31
N TYR A 181 -16.17 -6.36 -14.27
CA TYR A 181 -15.80 -4.94 -14.24
C TYR A 181 -14.29 -4.74 -14.31
N GLU A 182 -13.53 -5.40 -13.42
CA GLU A 182 -12.07 -5.32 -13.37
C GLU A 182 -11.43 -5.77 -14.70
N MET A 183 -11.90 -6.88 -15.27
CA MET A 183 -11.40 -7.38 -16.55
C MET A 183 -11.71 -6.41 -17.70
N GLY A 184 -12.87 -5.78 -17.69
CA GLY A 184 -13.22 -4.74 -18.67
C GLY A 184 -12.28 -3.53 -18.61
N VAL A 185 -12.00 -3.03 -17.40
CA VAL A 185 -11.04 -1.93 -17.18
C VAL A 185 -9.63 -2.32 -17.64
N ARG A 186 -9.16 -3.51 -17.28
CA ARG A 186 -7.84 -4.02 -17.68
C ARG A 186 -7.72 -4.18 -19.19
N HIS A 187 -8.77 -4.66 -19.84
CA HIS A 187 -8.79 -4.77 -21.30
C HIS A 187 -8.66 -3.39 -21.96
N MET A 188 -9.50 -2.44 -21.53
CA MET A 188 -9.51 -1.07 -22.06
C MET A 188 -8.16 -0.37 -21.90
N LEU A 189 -7.53 -0.53 -20.72
CA LEU A 189 -6.28 0.15 -20.38
C LEU A 189 -5.03 -0.68 -20.74
N SER A 190 -5.17 -1.86 -21.34
CA SER A 190 -4.07 -2.77 -21.64
C SER A 190 -3.24 -3.08 -20.39
N TYR A 191 -3.87 -3.75 -19.42
CA TYR A 191 -3.21 -4.34 -18.24
C TYR A 191 -3.32 -5.87 -18.28
N PRO A 192 -2.48 -6.59 -17.52
CA PRO A 192 -2.58 -8.05 -17.41
C PRO A 192 -3.99 -8.52 -17.02
N PRO A 193 -4.51 -9.58 -17.63
CA PRO A 193 -3.83 -10.55 -18.49
C PRO A 193 -3.80 -10.19 -19.99
N TYR A 194 -4.24 -9.02 -20.39
CA TYR A 194 -4.33 -8.62 -21.80
C TYR A 194 -3.00 -8.14 -22.39
N CYS A 195 -1.99 -7.92 -21.54
CA CYS A 195 -0.61 -7.65 -21.92
C CYS A 195 0.33 -8.17 -20.85
N TYR A 196 1.61 -8.20 -21.16
CA TYR A 196 2.71 -8.35 -20.19
C TYR A 196 3.25 -6.98 -19.80
N LEU A 197 3.88 -6.90 -18.62
CA LEU A 197 4.48 -5.70 -18.12
C LEU A 197 5.97 -5.91 -17.84
N VAL A 198 6.77 -4.89 -18.09
CA VAL A 198 8.11 -4.76 -17.50
C VAL A 198 8.16 -3.42 -16.79
N LEU A 199 8.61 -3.45 -15.55
CA LEU A 199 8.88 -2.26 -14.76
C LEU A 199 10.38 -2.09 -14.62
N ILE A 200 10.90 -0.97 -15.10
CA ILE A 200 12.31 -0.59 -14.96
C ILE A 200 12.34 0.59 -14.00
N ARG A 201 13.08 0.46 -12.90
CA ARG A 201 13.37 1.53 -11.96
C ARG A 201 14.80 1.99 -12.15
N VAL A 202 14.98 3.28 -12.42
CA VAL A 202 16.28 3.93 -12.52
C VAL A 202 16.46 4.79 -11.28
N SER A 203 17.59 4.68 -10.61
CA SER A 203 17.84 5.31 -9.32
C SER A 203 19.21 5.98 -9.30
N SER A 204 19.31 7.19 -8.71
CA SER A 204 20.57 7.92 -8.50
C SER A 204 20.49 8.81 -7.27
N LYS A 205 21.64 9.15 -6.69
CA LYS A 205 21.76 10.20 -5.68
C LYS A 205 21.71 11.60 -6.31
N ASP A 206 22.05 11.71 -7.59
CA ASP A 206 22.04 12.93 -8.38
C ASP A 206 20.80 12.96 -9.28
N TYR A 207 19.99 13.99 -9.16
CA TYR A 207 18.76 14.15 -9.93
C TYR A 207 19.00 14.39 -11.42
N ASP A 208 20.02 15.18 -11.77
CA ASP A 208 20.30 15.56 -13.17
C ASP A 208 20.84 14.35 -13.94
N ILE A 209 21.71 13.56 -13.29
CA ILE A 209 22.19 12.30 -13.82
C ILE A 209 21.01 11.33 -14.01
N LEU A 210 20.15 11.18 -12.98
CA LEU A 210 18.96 10.33 -13.06
C LEU A 210 18.08 10.71 -14.24
N SER A 211 17.77 12.01 -14.38
CA SER A 211 16.89 12.51 -15.44
C SER A 211 17.46 12.23 -16.82
N THR A 212 18.75 12.46 -16.98
CA THR A 212 19.46 12.23 -18.25
C THR A 212 19.46 10.74 -18.62
N GLU A 213 19.86 9.88 -17.69
CA GLU A 213 19.99 8.44 -17.95
C GLU A 213 18.63 7.76 -18.12
N ALA A 214 17.63 8.10 -17.32
CA ALA A 214 16.28 7.56 -17.50
C ALA A 214 15.69 7.92 -18.88
N ASN A 215 15.95 9.13 -19.39
CA ASN A 215 15.54 9.50 -20.73
C ASN A 215 16.30 8.73 -21.81
N LYS A 216 17.60 8.46 -21.63
CA LYS A 216 18.38 7.60 -22.55
C LYS A 216 17.79 6.19 -22.62
N VAL A 217 17.47 5.60 -21.45
CA VAL A 217 16.82 4.29 -21.38
C VAL A 217 15.50 4.28 -22.17
N VAL A 218 14.63 5.28 -21.96
CA VAL A 218 13.37 5.39 -22.70
C VAL A 218 13.58 5.53 -24.20
N GLN A 219 14.52 6.36 -24.62
CA GLN A 219 14.83 6.55 -26.05
C GLN A 219 15.36 5.25 -26.67
N TYR A 220 16.26 4.54 -25.97
CA TYR A 220 16.75 3.24 -26.42
C TYR A 220 15.62 2.24 -26.57
N LEU A 221 14.75 2.09 -25.55
CA LEU A 221 13.60 1.18 -25.60
C LEU A 221 12.65 1.49 -26.76
N ARG A 222 12.33 2.77 -26.97
CA ARG A 222 11.43 3.18 -28.09
C ARG A 222 12.01 2.91 -29.47
N ARG A 223 13.34 2.83 -29.61
CA ARG A 223 14.02 2.50 -30.88
C ARG A 223 14.18 1.00 -31.08
N SER A 224 14.32 0.24 -29.98
CA SER A 224 14.63 -1.19 -30.03
C SER A 224 13.38 -2.07 -30.04
N LEU A 225 12.28 -1.60 -29.46
CA LEU A 225 11.03 -2.37 -29.35
C LEU A 225 10.11 -2.16 -30.55
N ASN A 226 9.23 -3.13 -30.79
CA ASN A 226 8.22 -3.04 -31.82
C ASN A 226 7.21 -1.92 -31.53
N GLU A 227 6.60 -1.33 -32.54
CA GLU A 227 5.59 -0.28 -32.42
C GLU A 227 4.36 -0.70 -31.57
N SER A 228 4.07 -1.99 -31.51
CA SER A 228 2.99 -2.54 -30.68
C SER A 228 3.30 -2.49 -29.19
N SER A 229 4.57 -2.36 -28.80
CA SER A 229 5.01 -2.22 -27.42
C SER A 229 4.95 -0.76 -26.98
N LYS A 230 4.28 -0.50 -25.84
CA LYS A 230 4.12 0.86 -25.31
C LYS A 230 5.13 1.12 -24.20
N VAL A 231 6.03 2.09 -24.39
CA VAL A 231 6.98 2.56 -23.40
C VAL A 231 6.44 3.82 -22.73
N LEU A 232 6.06 3.72 -21.46
CA LEU A 232 5.53 4.79 -20.63
C LEU A 232 6.60 5.30 -19.69
N GLY A 233 6.69 6.61 -19.54
CA GLY A 233 7.69 7.26 -18.69
C GLY A 233 8.81 7.96 -19.51
N PRO A 234 9.94 8.37 -18.85
CA PRO A 234 10.16 8.17 -17.42
C PRO A 234 9.22 9.03 -16.56
N THR A 235 8.80 8.52 -15.42
CA THR A 235 8.01 9.24 -14.43
C THR A 235 8.55 8.98 -13.03
N THR A 236 8.22 9.84 -12.07
CA THR A 236 8.63 9.63 -10.68
C THR A 236 8.07 8.33 -10.12
N ALA A 237 8.90 7.54 -9.45
CA ALA A 237 8.45 6.35 -8.72
C ALA A 237 7.76 6.76 -7.41
N SER A 238 6.99 5.87 -6.82
CA SER A 238 6.40 6.08 -5.49
C SER A 238 7.07 5.16 -4.45
N PRO A 239 7.72 5.73 -3.40
CA PRO A 239 8.09 7.14 -3.19
C PRO A 239 9.17 7.60 -4.19
N PHE A 240 9.17 8.90 -4.52
CA PHE A 240 10.13 9.48 -5.47
C PHE A 240 11.58 9.44 -4.95
N LYS A 241 11.80 9.69 -3.65
CA LYS A 241 13.11 9.67 -3.00
C LYS A 241 13.11 8.78 -1.77
N VAL A 242 14.14 7.93 -1.61
CA VAL A 242 14.38 7.09 -0.42
C VAL A 242 15.86 7.11 -0.09
N ASN A 243 16.22 7.39 1.17
CA ASN A 243 17.61 7.48 1.64
C ASN A 243 18.49 8.40 0.78
N ASN A 244 17.96 9.57 0.37
CA ASN A 244 18.59 10.51 -0.56
C ASN A 244 18.88 9.96 -1.96
N VAL A 245 18.25 8.86 -2.34
CA VAL A 245 18.29 8.30 -3.69
C VAL A 245 16.99 8.62 -4.39
N PHE A 246 17.06 9.38 -5.49
CA PHE A 246 15.93 9.68 -6.37
C PHE A 246 15.62 8.49 -7.27
N ARG A 247 14.35 8.31 -7.64
CA ARG A 247 13.90 7.15 -8.41
C ARG A 247 12.90 7.55 -9.48
N PHE A 248 13.18 7.14 -10.72
CA PHE A 248 12.23 7.16 -11.82
C PHE A 248 11.79 5.74 -12.16
N GLN A 249 10.63 5.64 -12.79
CA GLN A 249 10.10 4.38 -13.29
C GLN A 249 9.70 4.50 -14.76
N ILE A 250 9.90 3.40 -15.47
CA ILE A 250 9.54 3.21 -16.86
C ILE A 250 8.72 1.92 -16.92
N ILE A 251 7.57 1.96 -17.59
CA ILE A 251 6.70 0.79 -17.73
C ILE A 251 6.61 0.43 -19.20
N ILE A 252 6.88 -0.82 -19.53
CA ILE A 252 6.69 -1.36 -20.87
C ILE A 252 5.45 -2.25 -20.82
N LYS A 253 4.48 -1.99 -21.73
CA LYS A 253 3.32 -2.85 -21.98
C LYS A 253 3.47 -3.51 -23.32
N TYR A 254 3.43 -4.84 -23.38
CA TYR A 254 3.62 -5.60 -24.63
C TYR A 254 2.78 -6.87 -24.64
N LYS A 255 2.53 -7.43 -25.84
CA LYS A 255 1.90 -8.74 -26.01
C LYS A 255 2.91 -9.75 -26.56
N PHE A 256 3.42 -9.48 -27.75
CA PHE A 256 4.41 -10.30 -28.46
C PHE A 256 5.46 -9.34 -29.02
N ASP A 257 6.65 -9.39 -28.46
CA ASP A 257 7.78 -8.59 -28.92
C ASP A 257 9.07 -9.36 -28.55
N GLU A 258 9.71 -9.93 -29.55
CA GLU A 258 10.94 -10.70 -29.38
C GLU A 258 12.13 -9.83 -28.96
N ASN A 259 12.03 -8.53 -29.19
CA ASN A 259 13.07 -7.58 -28.82
C ASN A 259 13.08 -7.20 -27.34
N ILE A 260 12.04 -7.58 -26.57
CA ILE A 260 11.97 -7.26 -25.13
C ILE A 260 13.17 -7.81 -24.37
N LYS A 261 13.45 -9.12 -24.53
CA LYS A 261 14.56 -9.75 -23.81
C LYS A 261 15.92 -9.17 -24.20
N PRO A 262 16.28 -9.07 -25.49
CA PRO A 262 17.53 -8.41 -25.89
C PRO A 262 17.67 -6.96 -25.37
N ALA A 263 16.59 -6.19 -25.40
CA ALA A 263 16.62 -4.81 -24.93
C ALA A 263 16.85 -4.71 -23.41
N ILE A 264 16.19 -5.58 -22.63
CA ILE A 264 16.38 -5.66 -21.17
C ILE A 264 17.80 -6.11 -20.85
N ASP A 265 18.30 -7.19 -21.49
CA ASP A 265 19.64 -7.71 -21.26
C ASP A 265 20.73 -6.67 -21.60
N PHE A 266 20.49 -5.82 -22.61
CA PHE A 266 21.39 -4.70 -22.94
C PHE A 266 21.41 -3.67 -21.83
N ILE A 267 20.23 -3.22 -21.35
CA ILE A 267 20.14 -2.21 -20.28
C ILE A 267 20.80 -2.74 -19.01
N ASP A 268 20.51 -3.97 -18.62
CA ASP A 268 21.09 -4.61 -17.43
C ASP A 268 22.63 -4.62 -17.49
N LYS A 269 23.21 -5.02 -18.63
CA LYS A 269 24.66 -5.03 -18.84
C LYS A 269 25.27 -3.63 -18.86
N GLU A 270 24.63 -2.67 -19.53
CA GLU A 270 25.12 -1.29 -19.67
C GLU A 270 25.26 -0.61 -18.30
N TYR A 271 24.28 -0.86 -17.40
CA TYR A 271 24.26 -0.23 -16.08
C TYR A 271 24.85 -1.10 -14.96
N ALA A 272 25.20 -2.37 -15.20
CA ALA A 272 25.70 -3.29 -14.17
C ALA A 272 26.93 -2.79 -13.41
N MET A 273 27.81 -2.05 -14.07
CA MET A 273 29.04 -1.49 -13.47
C MET A 273 28.97 0.01 -13.23
N ASN A 274 27.81 0.62 -13.44
CA ASN A 274 27.64 2.04 -13.22
C ASN A 274 27.58 2.35 -11.71
N ARG A 275 28.38 3.30 -11.24
CA ARG A 275 28.44 3.65 -9.81
C ARG A 275 27.43 4.72 -9.40
N ASP A 276 26.96 5.51 -10.36
CA ASP A 276 26.08 6.65 -10.12
C ASP A 276 24.62 6.33 -10.41
N ILE A 277 24.36 5.28 -11.20
CA ILE A 277 23.04 4.82 -11.59
C ILE A 277 22.84 3.36 -11.18
N SER A 278 21.72 3.07 -10.56
CA SER A 278 21.20 1.70 -10.36
C SER A 278 19.95 1.51 -11.19
N VAL A 279 19.88 0.38 -11.89
CA VAL A 279 18.71 -0.03 -12.67
C VAL A 279 18.19 -1.35 -12.12
N ASP A 280 16.91 -1.37 -11.73
CA ASP A 280 16.19 -2.58 -11.31
C ASP A 280 15.15 -2.92 -12.35
N ILE A 281 15.11 -4.16 -12.81
CA ILE A 281 14.17 -4.64 -13.84
C ILE A 281 13.30 -5.75 -13.25
N ASP A 282 11.99 -5.51 -13.26
CA ASP A 282 10.97 -6.47 -12.78
C ASP A 282 10.04 -6.85 -13.93
N ILE A 283 10.08 -8.13 -14.30
CA ILE A 283 9.25 -8.69 -15.38
C ILE A 283 7.96 -9.24 -14.78
N ASN A 284 6.83 -8.76 -15.26
CA ASN A 284 5.50 -9.03 -14.72
C ASN A 284 5.37 -8.65 -13.24
N PRO A 285 5.63 -7.40 -12.90
CA PRO A 285 5.66 -6.93 -11.51
C PRO A 285 4.32 -7.18 -10.81
N LEU A 286 4.38 -7.55 -9.54
CA LEU A 286 3.20 -7.69 -8.69
C LEU A 286 2.64 -6.33 -8.26
N ARG A 287 3.46 -5.27 -8.34
CA ARG A 287 3.07 -3.87 -8.04
C ARG A 287 3.81 -2.93 -8.98
N ILE A 288 3.12 -1.90 -9.41
CA ILE A 288 3.68 -0.86 -10.30
C ILE A 288 3.56 0.52 -9.67
#